data_616d16c39c0191b6659cacbd0c7c3405
#
_entry.id   616d16c39c0191b6659cacbd0c7c3405
#
_cell.length_a   1.000
_cell.length_b   1.000
_cell.length_c   1.000
_cell.angle_alpha   90.00
_cell.angle_beta   90.00
_cell.angle_gamma   90.00
#
_symmetry.space_group_name_H-M   'P 1'
#
loop_
_entity.id
_entity.type
_entity.pdbx_description
1 polymer ?
#
loop_
_entity_poly.entity_id
_entity_poly.type
_entity_poly.pdbx_seq_one_letter_code
_entity_poly.pdbx_strand_id
1 'polypeptide(L)'
;MEDKRYRQVQNFLKLQIQKNDYVVGDFLPSENELCATFSITRTTARKALEELMKEGFIERQHGKGSIVRERRQSLGLLNVKGFSEAVGKDVSTVFLQHPQPGFWTPEIHFTISENEIKEPCIHFARLRCVGEIPVMIEYNWLSGIHLEGIVGFKFIDDSFFKSLSQHYRIEIIGSDQELRAENARKETALLLKIPFGSPILHISVKFHTSKKNFYIYSELYCNTADYPIGNSYHL
;
A
#
# COMPACT_ATOMS: atom_id res chain seq x y z
N MET A 1 -7.80 -25.21 9.22
CA MET A 1 -9.07 -24.93 8.52
C MET A 1 -9.81 -23.70 9.05
N GLU A 2 -9.77 -23.39 10.33
CA GLU A 2 -10.40 -22.19 10.93
C GLU A 2 -9.80 -20.87 10.43
N ASP A 3 -8.51 -20.86 10.16
CA ASP A 3 -7.78 -19.65 9.73
C ASP A 3 -8.26 -19.09 8.37
N LYS A 4 -8.85 -19.90 7.50
CA LYS A 4 -9.42 -19.45 6.23
C LYS A 4 -10.83 -18.84 6.39
N ARG A 5 -11.63 -19.31 7.37
CA ARG A 5 -13.03 -18.88 7.51
C ARG A 5 -13.19 -17.48 8.10
N TYR A 6 -12.40 -17.10 9.13
CA TYR A 6 -12.49 -15.73 9.64
C TYR A 6 -12.05 -14.69 8.60
N ARG A 7 -11.05 -15.02 7.76
CA ARG A 7 -10.62 -14.13 6.66
C ARG A 7 -11.70 -13.94 5.61
N GLN A 8 -12.50 -14.96 5.32
CA GLN A 8 -13.64 -14.82 4.40
C GLN A 8 -14.67 -13.83 4.93
N VAL A 9 -15.02 -13.93 6.21
CA VAL A 9 -15.98 -13.02 6.86
C VAL A 9 -15.39 -11.61 6.93
N GLN A 10 -14.15 -11.47 7.35
CA GLN A 10 -13.41 -10.20 7.39
C GLN A 10 -13.42 -9.52 6.02
N ASN A 11 -13.03 -10.23 4.97
CA ASN A 11 -12.97 -9.69 3.60
C ASN A 11 -14.37 -9.31 3.09
N PHE A 12 -15.38 -10.12 3.38
CA PHE A 12 -16.77 -9.81 3.02
C PHE A 12 -17.22 -8.49 3.66
N LEU A 13 -17.09 -8.35 4.99
CA LEU A 13 -17.49 -7.13 5.70
C LEU A 13 -16.67 -5.91 5.24
N LYS A 14 -15.38 -6.11 5.00
CA LYS A 14 -14.50 -5.07 4.45
C LYS A 14 -14.97 -4.58 3.08
N LEU A 15 -15.36 -5.50 2.19
CA LEU A 15 -15.91 -5.16 0.89
C LEU A 15 -17.26 -4.42 1.00
N GLN A 16 -18.13 -4.80 1.94
CA GLN A 16 -19.40 -4.12 2.17
C GLN A 16 -19.19 -2.67 2.67
N ILE A 17 -18.25 -2.46 3.60
CA ILE A 17 -17.87 -1.11 4.06
C ILE A 17 -17.29 -0.30 2.90
N GLN A 18 -16.39 -0.88 2.11
CA GLN A 18 -15.78 -0.22 0.94
C GLN A 18 -16.78 0.13 -0.18
N LYS A 19 -17.87 -0.64 -0.29
CA LYS A 19 -18.96 -0.37 -1.24
C LYS A 19 -20.01 0.62 -0.72
N ASN A 20 -19.81 1.13 0.52
CA ASN A 20 -20.78 1.94 1.24
C ASN A 20 -22.13 1.24 1.50
N ASP A 21 -22.15 -0.12 1.53
CA ASP A 21 -23.29 -0.88 2.01
C ASP A 21 -23.42 -0.74 3.54
N TYR A 22 -22.32 -0.46 4.22
CA TYR A 22 -22.23 0.06 5.60
C TYR A 22 -21.44 1.36 5.58
N VAL A 23 -22.07 2.46 6.00
CA VAL A 23 -21.44 3.78 6.09
C VAL A 23 -20.92 4.06 7.51
N VAL A 24 -20.11 5.10 7.65
CA VAL A 24 -19.61 5.55 8.97
C VAL A 24 -20.78 5.80 9.93
N GLY A 25 -20.73 5.18 11.10
CA GLY A 25 -21.80 5.24 12.08
C GLY A 25 -22.78 4.07 12.05
N ASP A 26 -22.74 3.22 11.04
CA ASP A 26 -23.56 2.02 10.96
C ASP A 26 -23.03 0.89 11.84
N PHE A 27 -23.93 0.12 12.41
CA PHE A 27 -23.57 -1.11 13.12
C PHE A 27 -23.39 -2.26 12.13
N LEU A 28 -22.30 -3.00 12.28
CA LEU A 28 -22.12 -4.27 11.58
C LEU A 28 -22.99 -5.37 12.23
N PRO A 29 -23.26 -6.46 11.50
CA PRO A 29 -23.93 -7.61 12.07
C PRO A 29 -23.23 -8.13 13.31
N SER A 30 -24.02 -8.53 14.31
CA SER A 30 -23.53 -9.11 15.57
C SER A 30 -22.79 -10.43 15.34
N GLU A 31 -22.01 -10.85 16.34
CA GLU A 31 -21.35 -12.17 16.31
C GLU A 31 -22.35 -13.30 16.01
N ASN A 32 -23.59 -13.22 16.56
CA ASN A 32 -24.64 -14.23 16.34
C ASN A 32 -25.16 -14.24 14.91
N GLU A 33 -25.43 -13.07 14.33
CA GLU A 33 -25.87 -12.94 12.94
C GLU A 33 -24.80 -13.40 11.97
N LEU A 34 -23.53 -13.09 12.22
CA LEU A 34 -22.41 -13.61 11.44
C LEU A 34 -22.30 -15.13 11.53
N CYS A 35 -22.52 -15.71 12.73
CA CYS A 35 -22.55 -17.17 12.90
C CYS A 35 -23.66 -17.81 12.07
N ALA A 36 -24.85 -17.21 12.07
CA ALA A 36 -25.98 -17.72 11.29
C ALA A 36 -25.73 -17.60 9.77
N THR A 37 -25.25 -16.42 9.32
CA THR A 37 -25.04 -16.13 7.90
C THR A 37 -23.94 -16.97 7.27
N PHE A 38 -22.83 -17.15 7.98
CA PHE A 38 -21.65 -17.82 7.44
C PHE A 38 -21.46 -19.26 7.94
N SER A 39 -22.37 -19.77 8.77
CA SER A 39 -22.26 -21.11 9.39
C SER A 39 -20.91 -21.30 10.10
N ILE A 40 -20.52 -20.35 10.92
CA ILE A 40 -19.24 -20.32 11.65
C ILE A 40 -19.45 -20.28 13.17
N THR A 41 -18.40 -20.56 13.92
CA THR A 41 -18.42 -20.45 15.38
C THR A 41 -18.31 -18.97 15.83
N ARG A 42 -18.78 -18.67 17.05
CA ARG A 42 -18.63 -17.35 17.67
C ARG A 42 -17.16 -16.89 17.75
N THR A 43 -16.25 -17.82 18.01
CA THR A 43 -14.80 -17.55 18.04
C THR A 43 -14.29 -17.05 16.70
N THR A 44 -14.75 -17.68 15.60
CA THR A 44 -14.40 -17.28 14.24
C THR A 44 -14.99 -15.91 13.87
N ALA A 45 -16.25 -15.67 14.22
CA ALA A 45 -16.90 -14.37 14.00
C ALA A 45 -16.19 -13.25 14.78
N ARG A 46 -15.90 -13.51 16.06
CA ARG A 46 -15.16 -12.57 16.92
C ARG A 46 -13.79 -12.24 16.36
N LYS A 47 -13.02 -13.25 15.94
CA LYS A 47 -11.70 -13.06 15.33
C LYS A 47 -11.79 -12.18 14.06
N ALA A 48 -12.81 -12.38 13.22
CA ALA A 48 -13.02 -11.53 12.03
C ALA A 48 -13.29 -10.08 12.38
N LEU A 49 -14.13 -9.81 13.40
CA LEU A 49 -14.41 -8.44 13.87
C LEU A 49 -13.17 -7.82 14.56
N GLU A 50 -12.41 -8.59 15.32
CA GLU A 50 -11.16 -8.14 15.94
C GLU A 50 -10.12 -7.71 14.90
N GLU A 51 -9.98 -8.47 13.81
CA GLU A 51 -9.08 -8.10 12.72
C GLU A 51 -9.56 -6.82 11.99
N LEU A 52 -10.87 -6.65 11.76
CA LEU A 52 -11.43 -5.40 11.22
C LEU A 52 -11.19 -4.21 12.14
N MET A 53 -11.26 -4.42 13.47
CA MET A 53 -10.99 -3.40 14.47
C MET A 53 -9.50 -3.03 14.47
N LYS A 54 -8.60 -4.01 14.42
CA LYS A 54 -7.14 -3.79 14.27
C LYS A 54 -6.79 -3.04 12.99
N GLU A 55 -7.51 -3.30 11.91
CA GLU A 55 -7.35 -2.59 10.64
C GLU A 55 -8.02 -1.20 10.64
N GLY A 56 -8.70 -0.82 11.73
CA GLY A 56 -9.33 0.50 11.89
C GLY A 56 -10.63 0.71 11.11
N PHE A 57 -11.26 -0.36 10.61
CA PHE A 57 -12.55 -0.27 9.90
C PHE A 57 -13.72 -0.04 10.85
N ILE A 58 -13.62 -0.57 12.06
CA ILE A 58 -14.68 -0.55 13.06
C ILE A 58 -14.12 -0.25 14.46
N GLU A 59 -14.99 0.17 15.35
CA GLU A 59 -14.71 0.21 16.79
C GLU A 59 -15.81 -0.53 17.54
N ARG A 60 -15.48 -0.99 18.76
CA ARG A 60 -16.42 -1.69 19.62
C ARG A 60 -17.12 -0.70 20.53
N GLN A 61 -18.45 -0.63 20.46
CA GLN A 61 -19.26 0.07 21.43
C GLN A 61 -19.78 -0.91 22.46
N HIS A 62 -19.41 -0.68 23.72
CA HIS A 62 -19.79 -1.57 24.83
C HIS A 62 -21.32 -1.76 24.88
N GLY A 63 -21.78 -3.01 24.85
CA GLY A 63 -23.21 -3.37 24.90
C GLY A 63 -24.01 -3.11 23.62
N LYS A 64 -23.43 -2.46 22.57
CA LYS A 64 -24.16 -2.10 21.35
C LYS A 64 -23.67 -2.82 20.10
N GLY A 65 -22.41 -3.28 20.08
CA GLY A 65 -21.86 -3.99 18.92
C GLY A 65 -20.63 -3.31 18.31
N SER A 66 -20.38 -3.61 17.04
CA SER A 66 -19.28 -3.05 16.27
C SER A 66 -19.83 -2.00 15.29
N ILE A 67 -19.32 -0.78 15.37
CA ILE A 67 -19.74 0.36 14.54
C ILE A 67 -18.65 0.68 13.51
N VAL A 68 -19.06 1.02 12.30
CA VAL A 68 -18.15 1.48 11.24
C VAL A 68 -17.58 2.83 11.63
N ARG A 69 -16.25 2.91 11.63
CA ARG A 69 -15.51 4.10 12.02
C ARG A 69 -15.10 4.91 10.80
N GLU A 70 -15.06 6.23 10.96
CA GLU A 70 -14.39 7.09 9.99
C GLU A 70 -12.91 6.68 9.91
N ARG A 71 -12.54 6.14 8.78
CA ARG A 71 -11.15 5.79 8.51
C ARG A 71 -10.50 7.03 7.92
N ARG A 72 -9.60 7.67 8.65
CA ARG A 72 -8.67 8.60 8.02
C ARG A 72 -7.93 7.78 6.95
N GLN A 73 -8.15 8.11 5.69
CA GLN A 73 -7.41 7.52 4.60
C GLN A 73 -5.94 7.92 4.81
N SER A 74 -5.16 7.06 5.46
CA SER A 74 -3.73 7.25 5.53
C SER A 74 -3.10 6.44 4.41
N LEU A 75 -2.13 7.04 3.73
CA LEU A 75 -1.30 6.34 2.78
C LEU A 75 -0.50 5.29 3.56
N GLY A 76 -0.97 4.05 3.63
CA GLY A 76 -0.38 2.97 4.43
C GLY A 76 1.01 2.52 3.95
N LEU A 77 1.89 3.46 3.66
CA LEU A 77 3.23 3.26 3.10
C LEU A 77 4.20 2.61 4.07
N LEU A 78 3.90 2.65 5.37
CA LEU A 78 4.70 1.97 6.39
C LEU A 78 4.40 0.46 6.47
N ASN A 79 3.41 -0.02 5.74
CA ASN A 79 3.11 -1.43 5.60
C ASN A 79 3.68 -1.97 4.29
N VAL A 80 4.03 -3.25 4.28
CA VAL A 80 4.48 -4.01 3.09
C VAL A 80 3.40 -4.09 1.99
N LYS A 81 2.20 -3.61 2.29
CA LYS A 81 1.07 -3.50 1.34
C LYS A 81 1.30 -2.33 0.39
N GLY A 82 1.09 -2.56 -0.89
CA GLY A 82 1.21 -1.51 -1.90
C GLY A 82 0.21 -0.36 -1.70
N PHE A 83 0.53 0.81 -2.23
CA PHE A 83 -0.28 2.03 -2.14
C PHE A 83 -1.77 1.80 -2.48
N SER A 84 -2.05 1.11 -3.59
CA SER A 84 -3.42 0.84 -4.05
C SER A 84 -4.23 0.01 -3.05
N GLU A 85 -3.58 -0.91 -2.33
CA GLU A 85 -4.22 -1.73 -1.31
C GLU A 85 -4.44 -0.95 0.00
N ALA A 86 -3.58 0.02 0.28
CA ALA A 86 -3.63 0.82 1.49
C ALA A 86 -4.71 1.92 1.42
N VAL A 87 -4.91 2.54 0.26
CA VAL A 87 -5.80 3.70 0.08
C VAL A 87 -7.21 3.31 -0.37
N GLY A 88 -7.38 2.17 -1.08
CA GLY A 88 -8.70 1.70 -1.51
C GLY A 88 -9.03 1.97 -3.00
N LYS A 89 -10.32 2.15 -3.34
CA LYS A 89 -10.81 2.09 -4.73
C LYS A 89 -10.53 3.31 -5.61
N ASP A 90 -10.34 4.49 -5.03
CA ASP A 90 -10.20 5.73 -5.79
C ASP A 90 -8.76 6.05 -6.20
N VAL A 91 -7.89 5.02 -6.19
CA VAL A 91 -6.48 5.18 -6.56
C VAL A 91 -6.30 5.02 -8.05
N SER A 92 -5.67 6.01 -8.66
CA SER A 92 -5.19 5.94 -10.03
C SER A 92 -3.66 6.09 -10.10
N THR A 93 -3.10 5.59 -11.19
CA THR A 93 -1.66 5.60 -11.45
C THR A 93 -1.41 6.17 -12.83
N VAL A 94 -0.56 7.19 -12.90
CA VAL A 94 -0.02 7.72 -14.15
C VAL A 94 1.45 7.37 -14.21
N PHE A 95 1.89 6.68 -15.26
CA PHE A 95 3.31 6.45 -15.49
C PHE A 95 3.97 7.74 -15.97
N LEU A 96 4.88 8.26 -15.16
CA LEU A 96 5.80 9.31 -15.59
C LEU A 96 6.90 8.73 -16.48
N GLN A 97 7.27 7.48 -16.17
CA GLN A 97 8.24 6.69 -16.93
C GLN A 97 7.89 5.21 -16.78
N HIS A 98 7.67 4.53 -17.90
CA HIS A 98 7.46 3.07 -17.91
C HIS A 98 8.74 2.32 -17.55
N PRO A 99 8.63 1.04 -17.09
CA PRO A 99 9.80 0.22 -16.84
C PRO A 99 10.73 0.16 -18.06
N GLN A 100 11.97 0.54 -17.84
CA GLN A 100 13.00 0.55 -18.88
C GLN A 100 14.39 0.32 -18.28
N PRO A 101 15.38 -0.09 -19.09
CA PRO A 101 16.76 -0.12 -18.66
C PRO A 101 17.21 1.26 -18.16
N GLY A 102 17.92 1.30 -17.04
CA GLY A 102 18.40 2.51 -16.38
C GLY A 102 19.74 2.29 -15.72
N PHE A 103 20.12 3.25 -14.90
CA PHE A 103 21.34 3.20 -14.11
C PHE A 103 21.02 3.28 -12.64
N TRP A 104 21.83 2.64 -11.83
CA TRP A 104 21.84 2.87 -10.41
C TRP A 104 22.32 4.30 -10.14
N THR A 105 21.52 5.10 -9.46
CA THR A 105 21.79 6.52 -9.26
C THR A 105 22.14 6.82 -7.81
N PRO A 106 22.92 7.90 -7.53
CA PRO A 106 23.21 8.33 -6.16
C PRO A 106 21.98 8.89 -5.43
N GLU A 107 20.85 9.07 -6.11
CA GLU A 107 19.58 9.51 -5.51
C GLU A 107 18.96 8.42 -4.63
N ILE A 108 19.32 7.15 -4.86
CA ILE A 108 18.89 6.03 -4.03
C ILE A 108 19.57 6.15 -2.67
N HIS A 109 18.78 6.34 -1.63
CA HIS A 109 19.28 6.57 -0.28
C HIS A 109 19.98 5.34 0.32
N PHE A 110 19.40 4.16 0.15
CA PHE A 110 19.97 2.92 0.67
C PHE A 110 21.18 2.46 -0.14
N THR A 111 22.22 2.00 0.55
CA THR A 111 23.41 1.45 -0.09
C THR A 111 23.06 0.24 -0.95
N ILE A 112 23.43 0.31 -2.23
CA ILE A 112 23.34 -0.77 -3.18
C ILE A 112 24.63 -1.60 -3.06
N SER A 113 24.50 -2.91 -3.03
CA SER A 113 25.68 -3.78 -2.93
C SER A 113 26.50 -3.80 -4.23
N GLU A 114 27.80 -4.09 -4.13
CA GLU A 114 28.68 -4.18 -5.30
C GLU A 114 28.20 -5.22 -6.34
N ASN A 115 27.49 -6.25 -5.89
CA ASN A 115 26.93 -7.26 -6.78
C ASN A 115 25.74 -6.72 -7.56
N GLU A 116 24.84 -6.01 -6.88
CA GLU A 116 23.66 -5.40 -7.51
C GLU A 116 24.04 -4.32 -8.52
N ILE A 117 25.07 -3.52 -8.23
CA ILE A 117 25.55 -2.47 -9.16
C ILE A 117 26.00 -3.07 -10.51
N LYS A 118 26.48 -4.32 -10.52
CA LYS A 118 26.89 -5.02 -11.74
C LYS A 118 25.73 -5.59 -12.55
N GLU A 119 24.54 -5.66 -11.94
CA GLU A 119 23.33 -6.18 -12.58
C GLU A 119 22.65 -5.12 -13.45
N PRO A 120 21.92 -5.53 -14.51
CA PRO A 120 21.09 -4.61 -15.27
C PRO A 120 20.07 -3.93 -14.34
N CYS A 121 20.06 -2.61 -14.31
CA CYS A 121 19.08 -1.83 -13.55
C CYS A 121 17.83 -1.61 -14.40
N ILE A 122 16.68 -1.82 -13.81
CA ILE A 122 15.37 -1.36 -14.31
C ILE A 122 14.92 -0.18 -13.48
N HIS A 123 14.47 0.86 -14.14
CA HIS A 123 13.95 2.07 -13.52
C HIS A 123 12.57 2.40 -14.09
N PHE A 124 11.67 2.88 -13.23
CA PHE A 124 10.38 3.45 -13.63
C PHE A 124 9.88 4.47 -12.61
N ALA A 125 9.03 5.39 -13.06
CA ALA A 125 8.46 6.43 -12.20
C ALA A 125 6.95 6.51 -12.39
N ARG A 126 6.22 6.78 -11.29
CA ARG A 126 4.76 6.86 -11.26
C ARG A 126 4.28 8.04 -10.44
N LEU A 127 3.21 8.65 -10.90
CA LEU A 127 2.41 9.59 -10.13
C LEU A 127 1.18 8.83 -9.60
N ARG A 128 0.97 8.87 -8.29
CA ARG A 128 -0.15 8.21 -7.63
C ARG A 128 -1.16 9.28 -7.22
N CYS A 129 -2.41 9.04 -7.59
CA CYS A 129 -3.48 9.98 -7.29
C CYS A 129 -4.59 9.29 -6.47
N VAL A 130 -5.31 10.09 -5.67
CA VAL A 130 -6.57 9.70 -5.03
C VAL A 130 -7.65 10.56 -5.68
N GLY A 131 -8.54 9.93 -6.44
CA GLY A 131 -9.38 10.66 -7.39
C GLY A 131 -8.51 11.42 -8.40
N GLU A 132 -8.67 12.73 -8.50
CA GLU A 132 -7.88 13.61 -9.37
C GLU A 132 -6.69 14.30 -8.65
N ILE A 133 -6.52 14.04 -7.36
CA ILE A 133 -5.51 14.71 -6.52
C ILE A 133 -4.21 13.91 -6.55
N PRO A 134 -3.10 14.44 -7.09
CA PRO A 134 -1.79 13.82 -7.00
C PRO A 134 -1.31 13.84 -5.56
N VAL A 135 -0.98 12.67 -5.03
CA VAL A 135 -0.57 12.54 -3.61
C VAL A 135 0.85 12.04 -3.45
N MET A 136 1.41 11.38 -4.48
CA MET A 136 2.75 10.82 -4.38
C MET A 136 3.41 10.66 -5.73
N ILE A 137 4.68 11.00 -5.79
CA ILE A 137 5.60 10.61 -6.87
C ILE A 137 6.43 9.46 -6.35
N GLU A 138 6.58 8.42 -7.15
CA GLU A 138 7.28 7.19 -6.80
C GLU A 138 8.31 6.88 -7.88
N TYR A 139 9.58 6.87 -7.51
CA TYR A 139 10.69 6.41 -8.34
C TYR A 139 11.14 5.04 -7.84
N ASN A 140 11.37 4.11 -8.75
CA ASN A 140 11.73 2.73 -8.40
C ASN A 140 12.93 2.26 -9.20
N TRP A 141 13.86 1.57 -8.53
CA TRP A 141 15.04 0.92 -9.09
C TRP A 141 15.13 -0.51 -8.58
N LEU A 142 15.44 -1.42 -9.45
CA LEU A 142 15.56 -2.84 -9.12
C LEU A 142 16.41 -3.56 -10.17
N SER A 143 16.95 -4.72 -9.80
CA SER A 143 17.68 -5.55 -10.76
C SER A 143 16.71 -6.16 -11.80
N GLY A 144 17.11 -6.16 -13.05
CA GLY A 144 16.36 -6.78 -14.14
C GLY A 144 16.50 -8.31 -14.23
N ILE A 145 17.39 -8.93 -13.45
CA ILE A 145 17.75 -10.35 -13.58
C ILE A 145 16.53 -11.29 -13.41
N HIS A 146 15.59 -10.95 -12.51
CA HIS A 146 14.45 -11.80 -12.21
C HIS A 146 13.15 -11.35 -12.87
N LEU A 147 13.22 -10.36 -13.77
CA LEU A 147 12.06 -9.66 -14.33
C LEU A 147 12.07 -9.71 -15.85
N GLU A 148 12.22 -10.89 -16.41
CA GLU A 148 12.17 -11.08 -17.85
C GLU A 148 10.88 -10.50 -18.44
N GLY A 149 11.00 -9.67 -19.48
CA GLY A 149 9.87 -9.04 -20.14
C GLY A 149 9.21 -7.87 -19.40
N ILE A 150 9.80 -7.36 -18.30
CA ILE A 150 9.21 -6.22 -17.58
C ILE A 150 9.15 -4.94 -18.43
N VAL A 151 10.07 -4.78 -19.37
CA VAL A 151 10.04 -3.68 -20.33
C VAL A 151 8.85 -3.92 -21.28
N GLY A 152 7.90 -2.98 -21.28
CA GLY A 152 6.65 -3.12 -22.03
C GLY A 152 5.55 -3.93 -21.31
N PHE A 153 5.85 -4.50 -20.14
CA PHE A 153 4.83 -5.21 -19.35
C PHE A 153 3.80 -4.24 -18.77
N LYS A 154 2.52 -4.53 -18.99
CA LYS A 154 1.42 -3.80 -18.35
C LYS A 154 1.16 -4.40 -16.98
N PHE A 155 1.31 -3.60 -15.93
CA PHE A 155 1.08 -4.07 -14.57
C PHE A 155 -0.38 -4.51 -14.36
N ILE A 156 -0.54 -5.62 -13.65
CA ILE A 156 -1.85 -6.18 -13.29
C ILE A 156 -2.57 -5.20 -12.38
N ASP A 157 -3.74 -4.71 -12.79
CA ASP A 157 -4.53 -3.69 -12.09
C ASP A 157 -3.69 -2.44 -11.70
N ASP A 158 -2.77 -2.04 -12.58
CA ASP A 158 -1.80 -0.95 -12.38
C ASP A 158 -0.96 -1.07 -11.09
N SER A 159 -0.93 -2.28 -10.51
CA SER A 159 -0.20 -2.61 -9.30
C SER A 159 1.10 -3.35 -9.60
N PHE A 160 2.22 -2.70 -9.29
CA PHE A 160 3.56 -3.31 -9.41
C PHE A 160 3.71 -4.53 -8.50
N PHE A 161 3.34 -4.41 -7.23
CA PHE A 161 3.48 -5.53 -6.27
C PHE A 161 2.57 -6.70 -6.60
N LYS A 162 1.36 -6.44 -7.12
CA LYS A 162 0.48 -7.50 -7.61
C LYS A 162 1.11 -8.22 -8.81
N SER A 163 1.75 -7.48 -9.70
CA SER A 163 2.46 -8.02 -10.84
C SER A 163 3.67 -8.86 -10.42
N LEU A 164 4.44 -8.39 -9.42
CA LEU A 164 5.53 -9.17 -8.85
C LEU A 164 5.04 -10.50 -8.28
N SER A 165 3.97 -10.47 -7.46
CA SER A 165 3.41 -11.67 -6.84
C SER A 165 2.82 -12.63 -7.87
N GLN A 166 1.93 -12.16 -8.74
CA GLN A 166 1.14 -13.04 -9.61
C GLN A 166 1.89 -13.49 -10.88
N HIS A 167 2.69 -12.60 -11.48
CA HIS A 167 3.39 -12.91 -12.73
C HIS A 167 4.81 -13.42 -12.48
N TYR A 168 5.59 -12.70 -11.66
CA TYR A 168 6.98 -13.05 -11.40
C TYR A 168 7.16 -14.01 -10.21
N ARG A 169 6.10 -14.29 -9.44
CA ARG A 169 6.13 -15.12 -8.22
C ARG A 169 7.15 -14.62 -7.20
N ILE A 170 7.22 -13.32 -7.05
CA ILE A 170 8.09 -12.62 -6.11
C ILE A 170 7.21 -11.90 -5.10
N GLU A 171 7.34 -12.27 -3.82
CA GLU A 171 6.61 -11.64 -2.73
C GLU A 171 7.48 -10.60 -2.04
N ILE A 172 6.86 -9.52 -1.58
CA ILE A 172 7.49 -8.58 -0.66
C ILE A 172 7.36 -9.15 0.74
N ILE A 173 8.48 -9.36 1.43
CA ILE A 173 8.54 -9.99 2.75
C ILE A 173 8.91 -9.01 3.87
N GLY A 174 9.34 -7.80 3.54
CA GLY A 174 9.71 -6.76 4.51
C GLY A 174 10.17 -5.47 3.83
N SER A 175 10.47 -4.46 4.61
CA SER A 175 11.06 -3.23 4.12
C SER A 175 11.85 -2.50 5.21
N ASP A 176 12.94 -1.86 4.83
CA ASP A 176 13.60 -0.80 5.59
C ASP A 176 13.12 0.55 5.05
N GLN A 177 12.81 1.49 5.94
CA GLN A 177 12.25 2.78 5.55
C GLN A 177 12.88 3.90 6.34
N GLU A 178 13.17 5.00 5.65
CA GLU A 178 13.57 6.26 6.28
C GLU A 178 12.69 7.39 5.79
N LEU A 179 12.24 8.22 6.72
CA LEU A 179 11.32 9.32 6.47
C LEU A 179 12.01 10.66 6.79
N ARG A 180 11.90 11.61 5.87
CA ARG A 180 12.43 12.97 6.01
C ARG A 180 11.39 13.99 5.59
N ALA A 181 11.30 15.10 6.32
CA ALA A 181 10.56 16.27 5.86
C ALA A 181 11.45 17.10 4.94
N GLU A 182 10.94 17.47 3.79
CA GLU A 182 11.63 18.29 2.79
C GLU A 182 10.71 19.39 2.22
N ASN A 183 11.30 20.36 1.58
CA ASN A 183 10.55 21.35 0.79
C ASN A 183 10.47 20.88 -0.66
N ALA A 184 9.28 20.92 -1.24
CA ALA A 184 9.06 20.54 -2.64
C ALA A 184 9.92 21.36 -3.60
N ARG A 185 10.74 20.67 -4.41
CA ARG A 185 11.47 21.26 -5.52
C ARG A 185 10.49 21.62 -6.64
N LYS A 186 10.90 22.44 -7.58
CA LYS A 186 10.03 22.94 -8.68
C LYS A 186 9.33 21.80 -9.43
N GLU A 187 10.07 20.76 -9.79
CA GLU A 187 9.53 19.61 -10.52
C GLU A 187 8.53 18.82 -9.67
N THR A 188 8.89 18.52 -8.42
CA THR A 188 8.02 17.83 -7.45
C THR A 188 6.73 18.61 -7.20
N ALA A 189 6.86 19.94 -7.01
CA ALA A 189 5.72 20.83 -6.79
C ALA A 189 4.76 20.84 -7.99
N LEU A 190 5.31 20.88 -9.21
CA LEU A 190 4.53 20.85 -10.44
C LEU A 190 3.74 19.53 -10.57
N LEU A 191 4.41 18.40 -10.37
CA LEU A 191 3.79 17.07 -10.48
C LEU A 191 2.73 16.83 -9.40
N LEU A 192 2.99 17.26 -8.16
CA LEU A 192 2.03 17.14 -7.05
C LEU A 192 0.94 18.24 -7.06
N LYS A 193 1.01 19.19 -7.98
CA LYS A 193 0.09 20.35 -8.06
C LYS A 193 0.02 21.16 -6.75
N ILE A 194 1.17 21.36 -6.10
CA ILE A 194 1.32 22.13 -4.87
C ILE A 194 2.22 23.34 -5.10
N PRO A 195 2.16 24.38 -4.25
CA PRO A 195 3.08 25.52 -4.35
C PRO A 195 4.55 25.07 -4.22
N PHE A 196 5.44 25.74 -4.95
CA PHE A 196 6.90 25.55 -4.76
C PHE A 196 7.30 25.82 -3.32
N GLY A 197 8.15 24.95 -2.75
CA GLY A 197 8.59 25.07 -1.37
C GLY A 197 7.59 24.55 -0.33
N SER A 198 6.44 24.01 -0.73
CA SER A 198 5.52 23.33 0.21
C SER A 198 6.22 22.19 0.93
N PRO A 199 5.93 21.98 2.23
CA PRO A 199 6.47 20.84 2.94
C PRO A 199 5.90 19.52 2.37
N ILE A 200 6.78 18.57 2.15
CA ILE A 200 6.46 17.22 1.68
C ILE A 200 7.16 16.19 2.56
N LEU A 201 6.66 14.98 2.56
CA LEU A 201 7.35 13.85 3.16
C LEU A 201 8.10 13.08 2.08
N HIS A 202 9.41 12.96 2.24
CA HIS A 202 10.27 12.09 1.44
C HIS A 202 10.47 10.79 2.20
N ILE A 203 10.20 9.66 1.53
CA ILE A 203 10.36 8.34 2.11
C ILE A 203 11.26 7.52 1.20
N SER A 204 12.41 7.12 1.72
CA SER A 204 13.29 6.16 1.09
C SER A 204 12.91 4.77 1.56
N VAL A 205 12.74 3.82 0.64
CA VAL A 205 12.34 2.45 0.96
C VAL A 205 13.24 1.45 0.26
N LYS A 206 13.72 0.47 1.03
CA LYS A 206 14.33 -0.75 0.50
C LYS A 206 13.40 -1.92 0.80
N PHE A 207 12.72 -2.44 -0.20
CA PHE A 207 11.87 -3.62 -0.05
C PHE A 207 12.68 -4.91 -0.14
N HIS A 208 12.45 -5.79 0.81
CA HIS A 208 12.98 -7.16 0.82
C HIS A 208 12.01 -8.08 0.12
N THR A 209 12.53 -8.97 -0.73
CA THR A 209 11.69 -9.88 -1.48
C THR A 209 11.95 -11.35 -1.10
N SER A 210 11.05 -12.23 -1.54
CA SER A 210 11.20 -13.68 -1.39
C SER A 210 12.36 -14.26 -2.20
N LYS A 211 12.94 -13.48 -3.13
CA LYS A 211 14.14 -13.86 -3.87
C LYS A 211 15.38 -13.37 -3.15
N LYS A 212 16.31 -14.27 -2.92
CA LYS A 212 17.59 -13.95 -2.26
C LYS A 212 18.36 -12.91 -3.06
N ASN A 213 18.88 -11.88 -2.38
CA ASN A 213 19.67 -10.78 -2.95
C ASN A 213 18.93 -9.98 -4.04
N PHE A 214 17.61 -9.99 -4.03
CA PHE A 214 16.80 -9.17 -4.91
C PHE A 214 15.99 -8.18 -4.08
N TYR A 215 16.28 -6.89 -4.25
CA TYR A 215 15.66 -5.78 -3.52
C TYR A 215 15.04 -4.80 -4.51
N ILE A 216 14.09 -4.03 -4.02
CA ILE A 216 13.50 -2.92 -4.76
C ILE A 216 13.78 -1.67 -3.95
N TYR A 217 14.35 -0.67 -4.59
CA TYR A 217 14.65 0.63 -3.99
C TYR A 217 13.64 1.63 -4.50
N SER A 218 13.03 2.38 -3.60
CA SER A 218 12.00 3.36 -3.96
C SER A 218 12.24 4.67 -3.22
N GLU A 219 12.13 5.77 -3.95
CA GLU A 219 12.12 7.12 -3.40
C GLU A 219 10.73 7.72 -3.65
N LEU A 220 10.05 8.06 -2.56
CA LEU A 220 8.65 8.50 -2.56
C LEU A 220 8.57 9.94 -2.06
N TYR A 221 7.95 10.81 -2.86
CA TYR A 221 7.71 12.21 -2.49
C TYR A 221 6.22 12.41 -2.33
N CYS A 222 5.77 12.66 -1.08
CA CYS A 222 4.36 12.62 -0.71
C CYS A 222 3.84 13.98 -0.26
N ASN A 223 2.74 14.42 -0.87
CA ASN A 223 1.90 15.47 -0.29
C ASN A 223 1.00 14.85 0.78
N THR A 224 1.25 15.19 2.04
CA THR A 224 0.55 14.63 3.20
C THR A 224 -0.49 15.58 3.80
N ALA A 225 -0.80 16.70 3.11
CA ALA A 225 -1.77 17.68 3.61
C ALA A 225 -3.17 17.07 3.78
N ASP A 226 -3.66 16.39 2.74
CA ASP A 226 -5.00 15.79 2.73
C ASP A 226 -4.95 14.30 3.06
N TYR A 227 -3.86 13.63 2.74
CA TYR A 227 -3.67 12.19 2.91
C TYR A 227 -2.42 11.91 3.76
N PRO A 228 -2.52 11.97 5.09
CA PRO A 228 -1.39 11.72 5.97
C PRO A 228 -0.91 10.27 5.87
N ILE A 229 0.38 10.08 6.05
CA ILE A 229 0.98 8.76 6.19
C ILE A 229 0.95 8.37 7.65
N GLY A 230 0.44 7.19 7.94
CA GLY A 230 0.32 6.73 9.31
C GLY A 230 0.34 5.21 9.45
N ASN A 231 0.67 4.76 10.64
CA ASN A 231 0.56 3.37 11.04
C ASN A 231 -0.19 3.29 12.37
N SER A 232 -0.96 2.23 12.57
CA SER A 232 -1.69 2.02 13.82
C SER A 232 -1.19 0.74 14.48
N TYR A 233 -0.76 0.85 15.71
CA TYR A 233 -0.42 -0.29 16.56
C TYR A 233 -1.54 -0.46 17.60
N HIS A 234 -2.01 -1.68 17.74
CA HIS A 234 -2.91 -2.07 18.80
C HIS A 234 -2.21 -3.14 19.62
N LEU A 235 -2.01 -2.87 20.93
CA LEU A 235 -1.47 -3.82 21.91
C LEU A 235 -2.58 -4.74 22.40
#